data_cba2a0149546c48f000f5d3b3dfa545a
#
_entry.id   cba2a0149546c48f000f5d3b3dfa545a
#
_cell.length_a   1.000
_cell.length_b   1.000
_cell.length_c   1.000
_cell.angle_alpha   90.00
_cell.angle_beta   90.00
_cell.angle_gamma   90.00
#
_symmetry.space_group_name_H-M   'P 1'
#
loop_
_entity.id
_entity.type
_entity.pdbx_description
1 polymer ?
#
loop_
_entity_poly.entity_id
_entity_poly.type
_entity_poly.pdbx_seq_one_letter_code
_entity_poly.pdbx_strand_id
1 'polypeptide(L)'
;MLRCQHNAWIHLGLTIVAIGAGFFFGLSSREWCWIILAIAIVWTAEALNTAFEFLADAASPEFHPLVRDAKDVAAGAVLITAIAATIIAAIVFWPHVAELLKWSNGVLE
;
A
#
# COMPACT_ATOMS: atom_id res chain seq x y z
N MET A 1 -3.45 -18.97 1.32
CA MET A 1 -2.07 -18.75 1.79
C MET A 1 -1.15 -18.21 0.71
N LEU A 2 -1.02 -18.86 -0.43
CA LEU A 2 -0.20 -18.34 -1.55
C LEU A 2 -0.65 -16.95 -2.00
N ARG A 3 -1.94 -16.71 -1.99
CA ARG A 3 -2.53 -15.43 -2.38
C ARG A 3 -2.13 -14.30 -1.43
N CYS A 4 -2.15 -14.57 -0.11
CA CYS A 4 -1.73 -13.59 0.90
C CYS A 4 -0.24 -13.29 0.79
N GLN A 5 0.58 -14.33 0.57
CA GLN A 5 2.03 -14.17 0.39
C GLN A 5 2.33 -13.33 -0.86
N HIS A 6 1.61 -13.55 -1.96
CA HIS A 6 1.79 -12.80 -3.19
C HIS A 6 1.51 -11.30 -2.97
N ASN A 7 0.40 -10.98 -2.29
CA ASN A 7 0.06 -9.59 -1.98
C ASN A 7 1.09 -8.95 -1.06
N ALA A 8 1.59 -9.70 -0.07
CA ALA A 8 2.62 -9.20 0.84
C ALA A 8 3.90 -8.84 0.09
N TRP A 9 4.33 -9.64 -0.88
CA TRP A 9 5.50 -9.34 -1.70
C TRP A 9 5.30 -8.07 -2.53
N ILE A 10 4.13 -7.87 -3.10
CA ILE A 10 3.80 -6.65 -3.85
C ILE A 10 3.87 -5.43 -2.91
N HIS A 11 3.27 -5.51 -1.72
CA HIS A 11 3.29 -4.42 -0.75
C HIS A 11 4.71 -4.13 -0.27
N LEU A 12 5.52 -5.15 -0.07
CA LEU A 12 6.93 -4.97 0.32
C LEU A 12 7.69 -4.23 -0.78
N GLY A 13 7.53 -4.65 -2.03
CA GLY A 13 8.17 -4.00 -3.17
C GLY A 13 7.78 -2.53 -3.28
N LEU A 14 6.49 -2.24 -3.17
CA LEU A 14 5.99 -0.86 -3.23
C LEU A 14 6.49 -0.03 -2.04
N THR A 15 6.59 -0.63 -0.86
CA THR A 15 7.13 0.03 0.34
C THR A 15 8.59 0.42 0.11
N ILE A 16 9.40 -0.50 -0.40
CA ILE A 16 10.82 -0.24 -0.69
C ILE A 16 10.96 0.87 -1.72
N VAL A 17 10.16 0.84 -2.78
CA VAL A 17 10.17 1.88 -3.81
C VAL A 17 9.79 3.25 -3.22
N ALA A 18 8.75 3.30 -2.39
CA ALA A 18 8.32 4.55 -1.76
C ALA A 18 9.39 5.14 -0.85
N ILE A 19 10.03 4.30 -0.03
CA ILE A 19 11.10 4.74 0.87
C ILE A 19 12.31 5.21 0.07
N GLY A 20 12.71 4.44 -0.94
CA GLY A 20 13.83 4.79 -1.80
C GLY A 20 13.58 6.10 -2.55
N ALA A 21 12.39 6.28 -3.11
CA ALA A 21 12.02 7.51 -3.78
C ALA A 21 11.99 8.69 -2.81
N GLY A 22 11.55 8.46 -1.57
CA GLY A 22 11.56 9.48 -0.53
C GLY A 22 12.95 10.01 -0.24
N PHE A 23 13.93 9.13 -0.13
CA PHE A 23 15.34 9.53 0.05
C PHE A 23 15.90 10.20 -1.20
N PHE A 24 15.54 9.68 -2.37
CA PHE A 24 16.00 10.26 -3.65
C PHE A 24 15.53 11.71 -3.80
N PHE A 25 14.26 11.99 -3.53
CA PHE A 25 13.69 13.32 -3.66
C PHE A 25 13.93 14.22 -2.43
N GLY A 26 14.41 13.67 -1.33
CA GLY A 26 14.66 14.44 -0.11
C GLY A 26 13.38 14.98 0.51
N LEU A 27 12.44 14.11 0.82
CA LEU A 27 11.16 14.51 1.39
C LEU A 27 11.34 15.27 2.69
N SER A 28 10.48 16.27 2.91
CA SER A 28 10.40 16.99 4.18
C SER A 28 9.84 16.07 5.28
N SER A 29 10.00 16.49 6.54
CA SER A 29 9.46 15.76 7.68
C SER A 29 7.95 15.56 7.55
N ARG A 30 7.22 16.57 7.08
CA ARG A 30 5.77 16.49 6.88
C ARG A 30 5.43 15.46 5.80
N GLU A 31 6.15 15.48 4.70
CA GLU A 31 5.95 14.52 3.60
C GLU A 31 6.25 13.10 4.05
N TRP A 32 7.32 12.90 4.83
CA TRP A 32 7.62 11.60 5.41
C TRP A 32 6.51 11.09 6.32
N CYS A 33 5.88 11.98 7.10
CA CYS A 33 4.75 11.57 7.95
C CYS A 33 3.61 10.98 7.10
N TRP A 34 3.28 11.61 5.98
CA TRP A 34 2.23 11.12 5.10
C TRP A 34 2.60 9.78 4.46
N ILE A 35 3.83 9.63 4.03
CA ILE A 35 4.30 8.37 3.41
C ILE A 35 4.33 7.24 4.43
N ILE A 36 4.84 7.50 5.63
CA ILE A 36 4.86 6.50 6.71
C ILE A 36 3.43 6.09 7.06
N LEU A 37 2.51 7.05 7.18
CA LEU A 37 1.11 6.76 7.46
C LEU A 37 0.48 5.89 6.36
N ALA A 38 0.71 6.24 5.10
CA ALA A 38 0.21 5.47 3.97
C ALA A 38 0.71 4.03 4.00
N ILE A 39 2.00 3.83 4.24
CA ILE A 39 2.60 2.50 4.35
C ILE A 39 1.97 1.74 5.53
N ALA A 40 1.86 2.39 6.68
CA ALA A 40 1.35 1.75 7.90
C ALA A 40 -0.10 1.28 7.74
N ILE A 41 -0.97 2.07 7.11
CA ILE A 41 -2.37 1.68 6.95
C ILE A 41 -2.52 0.47 6.02
N VAL A 42 -1.72 0.40 4.96
CA VAL A 42 -1.76 -0.75 4.03
C VAL A 42 -1.28 -2.01 4.74
N TRP A 43 -0.15 -1.94 5.45
CA TRP A 43 0.37 -3.10 6.17
C TRP A 43 -0.56 -3.55 7.29
N THR A 44 -1.19 -2.62 7.99
CA THR A 44 -2.16 -2.93 9.04
C THR A 44 -3.37 -3.66 8.45
N ALA A 45 -3.92 -3.13 7.36
CA ALA A 45 -5.06 -3.76 6.69
C ALA A 45 -4.69 -5.16 6.18
N GLU A 46 -3.50 -5.30 5.59
CA GLU A 46 -3.01 -6.59 5.10
C GLU A 46 -2.87 -7.60 6.22
N ALA A 47 -2.29 -7.20 7.35
CA ALA A 47 -2.12 -8.07 8.52
C ALA A 47 -3.46 -8.51 9.09
N LEU A 48 -4.41 -7.59 9.21
CA LEU A 48 -5.75 -7.89 9.69
C LEU A 48 -6.49 -8.83 8.75
N ASN A 49 -6.37 -8.62 7.44
CA ASN A 49 -6.98 -9.49 6.44
C ASN A 49 -6.40 -10.91 6.52
N THR A 50 -5.09 -11.03 6.66
CA THR A 50 -4.42 -12.33 6.79
C THR A 50 -4.84 -13.03 8.07
N ALA A 51 -4.88 -12.33 9.20
CA ALA A 51 -5.32 -12.89 10.47
C ALA A 51 -6.78 -13.36 10.37
N PHE A 52 -7.63 -12.56 9.73
CA PHE A 52 -9.02 -12.93 9.53
C PHE A 52 -9.17 -14.19 8.67
N GLU A 53 -8.38 -14.32 7.60
CA GLU A 53 -8.42 -15.50 6.74
C GLU A 53 -8.01 -16.77 7.51
N PHE A 54 -6.95 -16.69 8.31
CA PHE A 54 -6.54 -17.82 9.15
C PHE A 54 -7.62 -18.19 10.15
N LEU A 55 -8.22 -17.20 10.79
CA LEU A 55 -9.28 -17.44 11.78
C LEU A 55 -10.50 -18.05 11.10
N ALA A 56 -10.91 -17.53 9.96
CA ALA A 56 -12.07 -18.04 9.23
C ALA A 56 -11.84 -19.48 8.75
N ASP A 57 -10.65 -19.79 8.27
CA ASP A 57 -10.33 -21.14 7.81
C ASP A 57 -10.29 -22.14 8.98
N ALA A 58 -9.83 -21.72 10.15
CA ALA A 58 -9.81 -22.57 11.34
C ALA A 58 -11.22 -22.79 11.91
N ALA A 59 -12.04 -21.75 11.93
CA ALA A 59 -13.39 -21.80 12.52
C ALA A 59 -14.42 -22.42 11.58
N SER A 60 -14.25 -22.26 10.26
CA SER A 60 -15.20 -22.71 9.25
C SER A 60 -14.44 -23.27 8.03
N PRO A 61 -13.88 -24.48 8.14
CA PRO A 61 -13.10 -25.07 7.04
C PRO A 61 -13.97 -25.40 5.81
N GLU A 62 -15.28 -25.60 6.01
CA GLU A 62 -16.21 -25.84 4.91
C GLU A 62 -16.75 -24.53 4.38
N PHE A 63 -17.24 -24.55 3.14
CA PHE A 63 -17.84 -23.38 2.51
C PHE A 63 -19.05 -22.91 3.31
N HIS A 64 -19.07 -21.61 3.61
CA HIS A 64 -20.17 -20.94 4.28
C HIS A 64 -20.35 -19.56 3.63
N PRO A 65 -21.57 -19.22 3.14
CA PRO A 65 -21.77 -17.95 2.43
C PRO A 65 -21.40 -16.70 3.22
N LEU A 66 -21.71 -16.66 4.52
CA LEU A 66 -21.37 -15.52 5.36
C LEU A 66 -19.87 -15.38 5.58
N VAL A 67 -19.16 -16.50 5.69
CA VAL A 67 -17.70 -16.48 5.83
C VAL A 67 -17.05 -15.97 4.53
N ARG A 68 -17.55 -16.42 3.39
CA ARG A 68 -17.10 -15.92 2.09
C ARG A 68 -17.31 -14.41 1.99
N ASP A 69 -18.49 -13.92 2.38
CA ASP A 69 -18.81 -12.51 2.32
C ASP A 69 -17.90 -11.71 3.26
N ALA A 70 -17.63 -12.23 4.46
CA ALA A 70 -16.72 -11.59 5.41
C ALA A 70 -15.29 -11.52 4.87
N LYS A 71 -14.81 -12.58 4.22
CA LYS A 71 -13.49 -12.57 3.57
C LYS A 71 -13.43 -11.51 2.46
N ASP A 72 -14.51 -11.38 1.67
CA ASP A 72 -14.58 -10.38 0.60
C ASP A 72 -14.53 -8.96 1.17
N VAL A 73 -15.23 -8.70 2.27
CA VAL A 73 -15.19 -7.40 2.95
C VAL A 73 -13.79 -7.11 3.47
N ALA A 74 -13.13 -8.09 4.09
CA ALA A 74 -11.75 -7.92 4.58
C ALA A 74 -10.78 -7.61 3.45
N ALA A 75 -10.90 -8.31 2.31
CA ALA A 75 -10.09 -8.05 1.13
C ALA A 75 -10.39 -6.65 0.55
N GLY A 76 -11.65 -6.24 0.59
CA GLY A 76 -12.06 -4.90 0.17
C GLY A 76 -11.43 -3.80 1.02
N ALA A 77 -11.26 -4.04 2.32
CA ALA A 77 -10.57 -3.11 3.20
C ALA A 77 -9.11 -2.90 2.78
N VAL A 78 -8.42 -3.98 2.39
CA VAL A 78 -7.05 -3.87 1.86
C VAL A 78 -7.04 -3.02 0.60
N LEU A 79 -7.99 -3.25 -0.29
CA LEU A 79 -8.09 -2.48 -1.54
C LEU A 79 -8.32 -0.99 -1.26
N ILE A 80 -9.21 -0.66 -0.34
CA ILE A 80 -9.49 0.73 0.04
C ILE A 80 -8.22 1.41 0.54
N THR A 81 -7.49 0.76 1.45
CA THR A 81 -6.25 1.34 1.98
C THR A 81 -5.17 1.46 0.91
N ALA A 82 -5.09 0.50 -0.02
CA ALA A 82 -4.13 0.56 -1.13
C ALA A 82 -4.43 1.73 -2.06
N ILE A 83 -5.70 1.98 -2.36
CA ILE A 83 -6.12 3.14 -3.16
C ILE A 83 -5.78 4.44 -2.44
N ALA A 84 -6.11 4.55 -1.15
CA ALA A 84 -5.82 5.73 -0.36
C ALA A 84 -4.31 6.00 -0.29
N ALA A 85 -3.51 4.97 -0.06
CA ALA A 85 -2.05 5.08 0.00
C ALA A 85 -1.48 5.53 -1.35
N THR A 86 -2.02 5.03 -2.45
CA THR A 86 -1.60 5.42 -3.80
C THR A 86 -1.90 6.89 -4.05
N ILE A 87 -3.07 7.37 -3.62
CA ILE A 87 -3.44 8.79 -3.74
C ILE A 87 -2.49 9.65 -2.91
N ILE A 88 -2.20 9.27 -1.67
CA ILE A 88 -1.26 9.99 -0.81
C ILE A 88 0.12 10.06 -1.48
N ALA A 89 0.62 8.94 -1.98
CA ALA A 89 1.91 8.89 -2.65
C ALA A 89 1.93 9.79 -3.89
N ALA A 90 0.85 9.78 -4.67
CA ALA A 90 0.75 10.64 -5.85
C ALA A 90 0.80 12.12 -5.46
N ILE A 91 0.09 12.51 -4.42
CA ILE A 91 0.07 13.91 -3.95
C ILE A 91 1.45 14.32 -3.44
N VAL A 92 2.13 13.44 -2.70
CA VAL A 92 3.45 13.74 -2.12
C VAL A 92 4.53 13.80 -3.21
N PHE A 93 4.57 12.83 -4.11
CA PHE A 93 5.66 12.71 -5.06
C PHE A 93 5.48 13.54 -6.33
N TRP A 94 4.25 13.87 -6.71
CA TRP A 94 4.02 14.59 -7.98
C TRP A 94 4.78 15.92 -8.08
N PRO A 95 4.78 16.80 -7.06
CA PRO A 95 5.57 18.03 -7.15
C PRO A 95 7.05 17.79 -7.38
N HIS A 96 7.61 16.75 -6.75
CA HIS A 96 9.02 16.39 -6.91
C HIS A 96 9.31 15.86 -8.32
N VAL A 97 8.43 15.03 -8.86
CA VAL A 97 8.56 14.50 -10.21
C VAL A 97 8.42 15.62 -11.23
N ALA A 98 7.45 16.52 -11.04
CA ALA A 98 7.25 17.66 -11.92
C ALA A 98 8.48 18.57 -11.97
N GLU A 99 9.09 18.81 -10.80
CA GLU A 99 10.31 19.59 -10.70
C GLU A 99 11.49 18.93 -11.43
N LEU A 100 11.63 17.61 -11.26
CA LEU A 100 12.65 16.83 -11.94
C LEU A 100 12.48 16.89 -13.46
N LEU A 101 11.24 16.80 -13.96
CA LEU A 101 10.96 16.88 -15.39
C LEU A 101 11.28 18.26 -15.94
N LYS A 102 10.99 19.32 -15.20
CA LYS A 102 11.35 20.68 -15.59
C LYS A 102 12.86 20.83 -15.68
N TRP A 103 13.59 20.33 -14.70
CA TRP A 103 15.05 20.38 -14.69
C TRP A 103 15.62 19.64 -15.89
N SER A 104 15.11 18.43 -16.17
CA SER A 104 15.54 17.62 -17.31
C SER A 104 15.30 18.33 -18.63
N ASN A 105 14.13 18.96 -18.80
CA ASN A 105 13.81 19.71 -20.01
C ASN A 105 14.70 20.94 -20.16
N GLY A 106 14.98 21.63 -19.05
CA GLY A 106 15.88 22.78 -19.05
C GLY A 106 17.31 22.42 -19.46
N VAL A 107 17.79 21.26 -19.03
CA VAL A 107 19.14 20.77 -19.40
C VAL A 107 19.20 20.43 -20.88
N LEU A 108 18.12 19.94 -21.47
CA LEU A 108 18.08 19.58 -22.89
C LEU A 108 17.98 20.81 -23.80
N GLU A 109 17.51 21.92 -23.31
CA GLU A 109 17.43 23.18 -24.03
C GLU A 109 18.75 23.92 -23.96
#